data_9208b5dc64868d0511788adaa852d365
#
_entry.id   9208b5dc64868d0511788adaa852d365
#
_cell.length_a   1.000
_cell.length_b   1.000
_cell.length_c   1.000
_cell.angle_alpha   90.00
_cell.angle_beta   90.00
_cell.angle_gamma   90.00
#
_symmetry.space_group_name_H-M   'P 1'
#
loop_
_entity.id
_entity.type
_entity.pdbx_description
1 polymer ?
#
loop_
_entity_poly.entity_id
_entity_poly.type
_entity_poly.pdbx_seq_one_letter_code
_entity_poly.pdbx_strand_id
1 'polypeptide(L)'
;MSENESLVLDHHAWNQQELLQYVLERHFVLGEEVAAGIAWQAQARGNTSDSDALVEINSHLEELGWLAMLDEGKPNILSVAPYPISEPMIPNWQNFAVWSMMAGFLTLVGSTWQLRFNPDSASFDQDILLNSITQFSLPIMFVLFLASDIRKRTAAHFGIEIGHIVPIAFPIVSPIWPFGIAGLLSQRRADLTPIPDRKSLGMIEFVAPLTLFLSGTILTLIGLSFTSSEPPVLNEVPIAFQNNPLISILSLDWIGEDLTIRLQWPHLSALAGIGLSLVGWTLLLPIPGLPGDRLLYSIIGPRKMSNPEQQTPVFIATLAAVVLIFVNTEYWPWLLIGAIAAMRRFSPENTPSPLVVDVAKGISN
;
A
#
# COMPACT_ATOMS: atom_id res chain seq x y z
N MET A 1 16.30 66.76 -30.27
CA MET A 1 16.64 65.51 -30.95
C MET A 1 17.03 64.54 -29.85
N SER A 2 16.10 63.70 -29.42
CA SER A 2 16.33 62.67 -28.40
C SER A 2 16.46 61.34 -29.17
N GLU A 3 17.66 60.81 -29.13
CA GLU A 3 17.93 59.48 -29.63
C GLU A 3 17.22 58.46 -28.71
N ASN A 4 16.22 57.83 -29.24
CA ASN A 4 15.66 56.58 -28.70
C ASN A 4 16.68 55.47 -28.93
N GLU A 5 17.52 55.19 -27.93
CA GLU A 5 18.17 53.90 -27.86
C GLU A 5 17.11 52.85 -27.64
N SER A 6 16.71 52.20 -28.74
CA SER A 6 15.97 50.97 -28.71
C SER A 6 16.86 49.91 -28.03
N LEU A 7 16.55 49.60 -26.78
CA LEU A 7 17.02 48.39 -26.13
C LEU A 7 16.58 47.19 -27.00
N VAL A 8 17.47 46.78 -27.90
CA VAL A 8 17.38 45.48 -28.53
C VAL A 8 17.57 44.47 -27.44
N LEU A 9 16.48 44.01 -26.82
CA LEU A 9 16.47 42.78 -26.06
C LEU A 9 16.89 41.70 -27.03
N ASP A 10 18.13 41.27 -26.96
CA ASP A 10 18.63 40.07 -27.60
C ASP A 10 17.74 38.92 -27.09
N HIS A 11 16.75 38.56 -27.86
CA HIS A 11 15.96 37.35 -27.66
C HIS A 11 16.89 36.17 -27.98
N HIS A 12 17.82 35.90 -27.11
CA HIS A 12 18.41 34.58 -27.04
C HIS A 12 17.24 33.65 -26.70
N ALA A 13 16.77 32.89 -27.67
CA ALA A 13 15.84 31.80 -27.42
C ALA A 13 16.61 30.78 -26.58
N TRP A 14 16.52 30.92 -25.26
CA TRP A 14 17.09 29.96 -24.33
C TRP A 14 16.55 28.60 -24.72
N ASN A 15 17.46 27.69 -25.02
CA ASN A 15 17.08 26.28 -25.13
C ASN A 15 16.49 25.89 -23.78
N GLN A 16 15.39 25.17 -23.77
CA GLN A 16 14.70 24.73 -22.54
C GLN A 16 15.67 24.11 -21.53
N GLN A 17 16.68 23.40 -22.00
CA GLN A 17 17.74 22.79 -21.23
C GLN A 17 18.65 23.82 -20.54
N GLU A 18 19.05 24.88 -21.24
CA GLU A 18 19.87 25.98 -20.69
C GLU A 18 19.11 26.74 -19.60
N LEU A 19 17.81 26.94 -19.77
CA LEU A 19 16.96 27.57 -18.78
C LEU A 19 16.87 26.71 -17.51
N LEU A 20 16.63 25.41 -17.66
CA LEU A 20 16.61 24.47 -16.53
C LEU A 20 17.93 24.46 -15.80
N GLN A 21 19.05 24.33 -16.51
CA GLN A 21 20.38 24.37 -15.93
C GLN A 21 20.63 25.68 -15.16
N TYR A 22 20.27 26.82 -15.73
CA TYR A 22 20.41 28.11 -15.07
C TYR A 22 19.60 28.22 -13.78
N VAL A 23 18.38 27.67 -13.75
CA VAL A 23 17.54 27.62 -12.55
C VAL A 23 18.18 26.71 -11.49
N LEU A 24 18.69 25.53 -11.90
CA LEU A 24 19.36 24.58 -11.01
C LEU A 24 20.64 25.18 -10.38
N GLU A 25 21.44 25.91 -11.17
CA GLU A 25 22.71 26.53 -10.73
C GLU A 25 22.54 27.62 -9.68
N ARG A 26 21.33 28.14 -9.47
CA ARG A 26 21.05 29.07 -8.38
C ARG A 26 21.14 28.41 -7.00
N HIS A 27 20.72 27.14 -6.90
CA HIS A 27 20.61 26.42 -5.64
C HIS A 27 21.68 25.33 -5.49
N PHE A 28 22.19 24.80 -6.61
CA PHE A 28 23.17 23.73 -6.65
C PHE A 28 24.44 24.13 -7.39
N VAL A 29 25.55 23.56 -6.97
CA VAL A 29 26.77 23.49 -7.76
C VAL A 29 26.69 22.22 -8.61
N LEU A 30 26.50 22.38 -9.92
CA LEU A 30 26.45 21.26 -10.85
C LEU A 30 27.86 20.83 -11.21
N GLY A 31 28.11 19.52 -11.10
CA GLY A 31 29.37 18.89 -11.47
C GLY A 31 29.27 18.16 -12.80
N GLU A 32 29.79 16.94 -12.83
CA GLU A 32 29.81 16.09 -14.04
C GLU A 32 28.39 15.68 -14.45
N GLU A 33 28.13 15.78 -15.75
CA GLU A 33 26.88 15.33 -16.34
C GLU A 33 26.80 13.79 -16.37
N VAL A 34 25.78 13.24 -15.74
CA VAL A 34 25.59 11.77 -15.65
C VAL A 34 24.70 11.28 -16.78
N ALA A 35 23.70 12.06 -17.19
CA ALA A 35 22.85 11.76 -18.34
C ALA A 35 22.56 13.06 -19.11
N ALA A 36 22.70 13.00 -20.42
CA ALA A 36 22.70 14.14 -21.32
C ALA A 36 21.56 15.12 -21.07
N GLY A 37 21.89 16.27 -20.48
CA GLY A 37 20.98 17.40 -20.24
C GLY A 37 19.86 17.20 -19.22
N ILE A 38 19.84 16.07 -18.47
CA ILE A 38 18.76 15.75 -17.51
C ILE A 38 19.24 15.28 -16.14
N ALA A 39 20.53 14.97 -15.96
CA ALA A 39 21.07 14.55 -14.68
C ALA A 39 22.54 14.96 -14.49
N TRP A 40 22.85 15.52 -13.33
CA TRP A 40 24.18 16.00 -12.96
C TRP A 40 24.56 15.54 -11.55
N GLN A 41 25.84 15.40 -11.31
CA GLN A 41 26.35 15.42 -9.94
C GLN A 41 26.07 16.80 -9.36
N ALA A 42 25.49 16.87 -8.15
CA ALA A 42 25.12 18.14 -7.59
C ALA A 42 25.38 18.20 -6.09
N GLN A 43 25.67 19.40 -5.60
CA GLN A 43 25.80 19.73 -4.20
C GLN A 43 25.14 21.08 -3.96
N ALA A 44 24.41 21.23 -2.84
CA ALA A 44 23.76 22.49 -2.50
C ALA A 44 24.78 23.62 -2.38
N ARG A 45 24.42 24.84 -2.78
CA ARG A 45 25.22 26.03 -2.61
C ARG A 45 25.14 26.56 -1.18
N GLY A 46 26.27 26.97 -0.64
CA GLY A 46 26.35 27.57 0.70
C GLY A 46 26.24 26.58 1.83
N ASN A 47 25.53 26.94 2.91
CA ASN A 47 25.34 26.13 4.11
C ASN A 47 23.99 25.42 4.16
N THR A 48 23.25 25.41 3.06
CA THR A 48 21.93 24.75 2.96
C THR A 48 22.13 23.25 2.76
N SER A 49 21.26 22.41 3.30
CA SER A 49 21.28 20.98 2.99
C SER A 49 20.79 20.73 1.57
N ASP A 50 21.26 19.65 0.94
CA ASP A 50 20.80 19.26 -0.41
C ASP A 50 19.28 19.09 -0.47
N SER A 51 18.67 18.57 0.61
CA SER A 51 17.22 18.41 0.74
C SER A 51 16.47 19.73 0.80
N ASP A 52 16.98 20.71 1.54
CA ASP A 52 16.32 22.04 1.65
C ASP A 52 16.44 22.81 0.33
N ALA A 53 17.60 22.75 -0.32
CA ALA A 53 17.81 23.33 -1.64
C ALA A 53 16.88 22.67 -2.70
N LEU A 54 16.63 21.36 -2.58
CA LEU A 54 15.70 20.62 -3.45
C LEU A 54 14.26 21.08 -3.27
N VAL A 55 13.81 21.31 -2.03
CA VAL A 55 12.45 21.80 -1.75
C VAL A 55 12.29 23.22 -2.32
N GLU A 56 13.28 24.09 -2.12
CA GLU A 56 13.23 25.46 -2.61
C GLU A 56 13.18 25.50 -4.14
N ILE A 57 14.01 24.72 -4.82
CA ILE A 57 14.04 24.72 -6.29
C ILE A 57 12.76 24.12 -6.87
N ASN A 58 12.19 23.07 -6.26
CA ASN A 58 10.97 22.47 -6.75
C ASN A 58 9.77 23.42 -6.65
N SER A 59 9.73 24.33 -5.68
CA SER A 59 8.69 25.36 -5.63
C SER A 59 8.67 26.27 -6.86
N HIS A 60 9.81 26.49 -7.50
CA HIS A 60 9.94 27.27 -8.73
C HIS A 60 9.72 26.41 -9.99
N LEU A 61 10.22 25.16 -9.97
CA LEU A 61 10.13 24.26 -11.12
C LEU A 61 8.71 23.73 -11.35
N GLU A 62 7.91 23.57 -10.29
CA GLU A 62 6.53 23.15 -10.39
C GLU A 62 5.68 24.10 -11.24
N GLU A 63 5.87 25.41 -11.09
CA GLU A 63 5.22 26.43 -11.90
C GLU A 63 5.60 26.34 -13.39
N LEU A 64 6.79 25.80 -13.67
CA LEU A 64 7.30 25.59 -15.02
C LEU A 64 6.92 24.20 -15.59
N GLY A 65 6.24 23.36 -14.80
CA GLY A 65 5.88 21.99 -15.18
C GLY A 65 7.04 21.01 -15.11
N TRP A 66 8.04 21.27 -14.27
CA TRP A 66 9.21 20.42 -14.07
C TRP A 66 9.38 20.00 -12.61
N LEU A 67 10.06 18.88 -12.39
CA LEU A 67 10.37 18.31 -11.10
C LEU A 67 11.85 17.94 -11.04
N ALA A 68 12.57 18.47 -10.06
CA ALA A 68 13.92 18.03 -9.73
C ALA A 68 13.85 16.90 -8.70
N MET A 69 14.70 15.90 -8.87
CA MET A 69 14.80 14.74 -7.98
C MET A 69 16.25 14.52 -7.59
N LEU A 70 16.46 14.16 -6.32
CA LEU A 70 17.79 13.91 -5.76
C LEU A 70 17.97 12.42 -5.50
N ASP A 71 18.92 11.79 -6.15
CA ASP A 71 19.28 10.38 -5.94
C ASP A 71 20.55 10.25 -5.12
N GLU A 72 20.69 9.10 -4.44
CA GLU A 72 21.90 8.78 -3.66
C GLU A 72 23.15 8.77 -4.54
N GLY A 73 24.18 9.51 -4.12
CA GLY A 73 25.48 9.56 -4.78
C GLY A 73 26.55 10.13 -3.88
N LYS A 74 27.80 10.17 -4.37
CA LYS A 74 28.91 10.90 -3.74
C LYS A 74 29.71 11.58 -4.84
N PRO A 75 29.39 12.84 -5.20
CA PRO A 75 28.24 13.67 -4.74
C PRO A 75 26.86 13.11 -5.18
N ASN A 76 25.77 13.65 -4.61
CA ASN A 76 24.41 13.26 -4.97
C ASN A 76 24.12 13.56 -6.45
N ILE A 77 23.18 12.82 -7.03
CA ILE A 77 22.77 12.98 -8.43
C ILE A 77 21.45 13.74 -8.45
N LEU A 78 21.45 14.92 -9.05
CA LEU A 78 20.26 15.73 -9.31
C LEU A 78 19.77 15.44 -10.72
N SER A 79 18.53 14.98 -10.85
CA SER A 79 17.88 14.74 -12.13
C SER A 79 16.62 15.60 -12.27
N VAL A 80 16.26 15.96 -13.50
CA VAL A 80 15.07 16.77 -13.79
C VAL A 80 14.20 16.03 -14.78
N ALA A 81 12.89 15.98 -14.48
CA ALA A 81 11.87 15.36 -15.32
C ALA A 81 10.65 16.29 -15.44
N PRO A 82 9.80 16.14 -16.48
CA PRO A 82 8.51 16.80 -16.52
C PRO A 82 7.68 16.44 -15.28
N TYR A 83 6.99 17.45 -14.72
CA TYR A 83 6.12 17.21 -13.58
C TYR A 83 5.02 16.20 -13.92
N PRO A 84 4.89 15.10 -13.20
CA PRO A 84 3.95 14.05 -13.58
C PRO A 84 2.51 14.50 -13.32
N ILE A 85 1.62 14.24 -14.27
CA ILE A 85 0.18 14.45 -14.09
C ILE A 85 -0.38 13.25 -13.37
N SER A 86 -0.64 13.41 -12.08
CA SER A 86 -1.21 12.36 -11.23
C SER A 86 -2.74 12.44 -11.23
N GLU A 87 -3.36 11.92 -12.27
CA GLU A 87 -4.81 11.75 -12.29
C GLU A 87 -5.26 10.51 -11.51
N PRO A 88 -6.44 10.55 -10.86
CA PRO A 88 -6.97 9.36 -10.23
C PRO A 88 -7.34 8.31 -11.29
N MET A 89 -6.87 7.07 -11.14
CA MET A 89 -7.18 5.95 -12.04
C MET A 89 -8.68 5.67 -12.15
N ILE A 90 -9.41 5.96 -11.07
CA ILE A 90 -10.85 5.74 -10.96
C ILE A 90 -11.50 7.04 -10.49
N PRO A 91 -12.46 7.62 -11.26
CA PRO A 91 -13.21 8.80 -10.84
C PRO A 91 -13.95 8.58 -9.50
N ASN A 92 -14.16 9.62 -8.74
CA ASN A 92 -14.76 9.53 -7.40
C ASN A 92 -16.12 8.82 -7.38
N TRP A 93 -16.97 9.01 -8.38
CA TRP A 93 -18.27 8.36 -8.48
C TRP A 93 -18.14 6.84 -8.71
N GLN A 94 -17.15 6.41 -9.53
CA GLN A 94 -16.88 4.99 -9.74
C GLN A 94 -16.29 4.36 -8.49
N ASN A 95 -15.42 5.08 -7.77
CA ASN A 95 -14.92 4.62 -6.49
C ASN A 95 -16.07 4.41 -5.48
N PHE A 96 -17.02 5.35 -5.40
CA PHE A 96 -18.22 5.17 -4.57
C PHE A 96 -19.04 3.94 -4.99
N ALA A 97 -19.21 3.71 -6.29
CA ALA A 97 -19.90 2.51 -6.80
C ALA A 97 -19.17 1.22 -6.41
N VAL A 98 -17.83 1.19 -6.49
CA VAL A 98 -17.01 0.05 -6.04
C VAL A 98 -17.21 -0.21 -4.55
N TRP A 99 -17.20 0.83 -3.71
CA TRP A 99 -17.46 0.69 -2.27
C TRP A 99 -18.86 0.16 -1.97
N SER A 100 -19.86 0.66 -2.68
CA SER A 100 -21.26 0.19 -2.53
C SER A 100 -21.42 -1.27 -2.97
N MET A 101 -20.79 -1.65 -4.08
CA MET A 101 -20.76 -3.03 -4.57
C MET A 101 -20.02 -3.95 -3.58
N MET A 102 -18.91 -3.48 -3.00
CA MET A 102 -18.17 -4.20 -1.96
C MET A 102 -19.04 -4.51 -0.75
N ALA A 103 -19.82 -3.55 -0.26
CA ALA A 103 -20.76 -3.76 0.84
C ALA A 103 -21.79 -4.85 0.52
N GLY A 104 -22.35 -4.84 -0.69
CA GLY A 104 -23.26 -5.88 -1.17
C GLY A 104 -22.60 -7.27 -1.22
N PHE A 105 -21.40 -7.37 -1.77
CA PHE A 105 -20.65 -8.65 -1.81
C PHE A 105 -20.31 -9.17 -0.42
N LEU A 106 -19.85 -8.33 0.46
CA LEU A 106 -19.57 -8.72 1.85
C LEU A 106 -20.82 -9.22 2.57
N THR A 107 -21.98 -8.59 2.33
CA THR A 107 -23.25 -9.06 2.87
C THR A 107 -23.60 -10.44 2.35
N LEU A 108 -23.44 -10.69 1.05
CA LEU A 108 -23.67 -12.03 0.46
C LEU A 108 -22.71 -13.07 1.03
N VAL A 109 -21.43 -12.74 1.18
CA VAL A 109 -20.44 -13.64 1.79
C VAL A 109 -20.82 -13.96 3.24
N GLY A 110 -21.16 -12.97 4.05
CA GLY A 110 -21.59 -13.16 5.43
C GLY A 110 -22.86 -14.04 5.53
N SER A 111 -23.85 -13.80 4.65
CA SER A 111 -25.07 -14.62 4.59
C SER A 111 -24.77 -16.08 4.24
N THR A 112 -23.87 -16.32 3.29
CA THR A 112 -23.47 -17.68 2.90
C THR A 112 -22.79 -18.41 4.05
N TRP A 113 -21.91 -17.74 4.82
CA TRP A 113 -21.29 -18.35 5.99
C TRP A 113 -22.30 -18.62 7.10
N GLN A 114 -23.24 -17.72 7.32
CA GLN A 114 -24.28 -17.92 8.33
C GLN A 114 -25.19 -19.10 7.99
N LEU A 115 -25.58 -19.28 6.72
CA LEU A 115 -26.33 -20.44 6.25
C LEU A 115 -25.54 -21.75 6.42
N ARG A 116 -24.22 -21.70 6.21
CA ARG A 116 -23.35 -22.87 6.41
C ARG A 116 -23.27 -23.28 7.87
N PHE A 117 -23.21 -22.32 8.80
CA PHE A 117 -23.18 -22.60 10.23
C PHE A 117 -24.55 -22.88 10.85
N ASN A 118 -25.64 -22.53 10.15
CA ASN A 118 -27.02 -22.77 10.57
C ASN A 118 -27.82 -23.40 9.43
N PRO A 119 -27.61 -24.72 9.13
CA PRO A 119 -28.17 -25.35 7.95
C PRO A 119 -29.72 -25.47 7.97
N ASP A 120 -30.34 -25.37 9.16
CA ASP A 120 -31.80 -25.41 9.32
C ASP A 120 -32.48 -24.07 8.99
N SER A 121 -31.72 -23.02 8.75
CA SER A 121 -32.25 -21.71 8.41
C SER A 121 -32.67 -21.62 6.95
N ALA A 122 -33.78 -20.96 6.67
CA ALA A 122 -34.24 -20.72 5.30
C ALA A 122 -33.30 -19.75 4.58
N SER A 123 -33.06 -19.96 3.31
CA SER A 123 -32.21 -19.10 2.49
C SER A 123 -32.72 -17.66 2.50
N PHE A 124 -31.85 -16.71 2.87
CA PHE A 124 -32.14 -15.27 2.86
C PHE A 124 -33.28 -14.82 3.79
N ASP A 125 -33.41 -15.45 4.95
CA ASP A 125 -34.23 -14.90 6.02
C ASP A 125 -33.73 -13.50 6.41
N GLN A 126 -34.64 -12.62 6.85
CA GLN A 126 -34.32 -11.25 7.22
C GLN A 126 -33.27 -11.18 8.33
N ASP A 127 -33.31 -12.10 9.30
CA ASP A 127 -32.37 -12.18 10.39
C ASP A 127 -30.96 -12.54 9.91
N ILE A 128 -30.83 -13.46 8.95
CA ILE A 128 -29.55 -13.81 8.32
C ILE A 128 -28.94 -12.59 7.63
N LEU A 129 -29.75 -11.86 6.87
CA LEU A 129 -29.29 -10.67 6.15
C LEU A 129 -28.85 -9.58 7.13
N LEU A 130 -29.64 -9.30 8.16
CA LEU A 130 -29.36 -8.30 9.17
C LEU A 130 -28.08 -8.63 9.95
N ASN A 131 -27.93 -9.89 10.37
CA ASN A 131 -26.72 -10.36 11.05
C ASN A 131 -25.48 -10.27 10.14
N SER A 132 -25.62 -10.62 8.86
CA SER A 132 -24.52 -10.49 7.89
C SER A 132 -24.10 -9.05 7.68
N ILE A 133 -25.04 -8.13 7.63
CA ILE A 133 -24.73 -6.70 7.53
C ILE A 133 -24.02 -6.23 8.80
N THR A 134 -24.60 -6.50 9.97
CA THR A 134 -24.12 -5.90 11.25
C THR A 134 -22.85 -6.53 11.78
N GLN A 135 -22.66 -7.85 11.59
CA GLN A 135 -21.56 -8.61 12.19
C GLN A 135 -20.42 -8.91 11.22
N PHE A 136 -20.62 -8.75 9.90
CA PHE A 136 -19.62 -9.03 8.89
C PHE A 136 -19.34 -7.83 7.97
N SER A 137 -20.33 -7.41 7.19
CA SER A 137 -20.15 -6.38 6.17
C SER A 137 -19.77 -5.03 6.76
N LEU A 138 -20.55 -4.53 7.72
CA LEU A 138 -20.37 -3.21 8.32
C LEU A 138 -19.04 -3.10 9.09
N PRO A 139 -18.60 -4.06 9.92
CA PRO A 139 -17.28 -4.01 10.53
C PRO A 139 -16.13 -3.95 9.52
N ILE A 140 -16.18 -4.77 8.46
CA ILE A 140 -15.15 -4.74 7.39
C ILE A 140 -15.14 -3.37 6.70
N MET A 141 -16.31 -2.87 6.29
CA MET A 141 -16.42 -1.57 5.62
C MET A 141 -15.92 -0.43 6.49
N PHE A 142 -16.22 -0.46 7.79
CA PHE A 142 -15.75 0.54 8.75
C PHE A 142 -14.22 0.53 8.86
N VAL A 143 -13.60 -0.65 9.00
CA VAL A 143 -12.15 -0.78 9.10
C VAL A 143 -11.46 -0.36 7.80
N LEU A 144 -12.03 -0.72 6.65
CA LEU A 144 -11.53 -0.29 5.33
C LEU A 144 -11.58 1.25 5.20
N PHE A 145 -12.69 1.85 5.61
CA PHE A 145 -12.84 3.31 5.60
C PHE A 145 -11.83 3.97 6.53
N LEU A 146 -11.65 3.43 7.74
CA LEU A 146 -10.66 3.92 8.71
C LEU A 146 -9.24 3.84 8.13
N ALA A 147 -8.86 2.72 7.54
CA ALA A 147 -7.56 2.54 6.91
C ALA A 147 -7.34 3.54 5.75
N SER A 148 -8.40 3.77 4.95
CA SER A 148 -8.39 4.75 3.86
C SER A 148 -8.22 6.18 4.37
N ASP A 149 -8.96 6.57 5.40
CA ASP A 149 -8.94 7.92 5.98
C ASP A 149 -7.58 8.19 6.65
N ILE A 150 -7.07 7.26 7.46
CA ILE A 150 -5.75 7.39 8.10
C ILE A 150 -4.66 7.55 7.03
N ARG A 151 -4.66 6.71 5.98
CA ARG A 151 -3.69 6.81 4.89
C ARG A 151 -3.77 8.17 4.17
N LYS A 152 -4.97 8.64 3.87
CA LYS A 152 -5.20 9.95 3.25
C LYS A 152 -4.70 11.10 4.13
N ARG A 153 -4.99 11.07 5.43
CA ARG A 153 -4.51 12.09 6.40
C ARG A 153 -2.98 12.04 6.54
N THR A 154 -2.40 10.85 6.57
CA THR A 154 -0.94 10.69 6.62
C THR A 154 -0.29 11.30 5.37
N ALA A 155 -0.82 11.04 4.18
CA ALA A 155 -0.32 11.65 2.95
C ALA A 155 -0.50 13.18 2.94
N ALA A 156 -1.67 13.68 3.36
CA ALA A 156 -1.93 15.11 3.45
C ALA A 156 -0.99 15.82 4.43
N HIS A 157 -0.56 15.15 5.51
CA HIS A 157 0.47 15.69 6.42
C HIS A 157 1.82 15.94 5.71
N PHE A 158 2.13 15.18 4.68
CA PHE A 158 3.32 15.36 3.84
C PHE A 158 3.05 16.20 2.58
N GLY A 159 1.88 16.85 2.48
CA GLY A 159 1.50 17.65 1.30
C GLY A 159 1.12 16.84 0.05
N ILE A 160 0.84 15.52 0.20
CA ILE A 160 0.57 14.63 -0.93
C ILE A 160 -0.93 14.32 -1.03
N GLU A 161 -1.48 14.42 -2.24
CA GLU A 161 -2.85 14.07 -2.53
C GLU A 161 -2.96 12.68 -3.17
N ILE A 162 -3.38 11.66 -2.40
CA ILE A 162 -3.43 10.26 -2.88
C ILE A 162 -4.83 9.72 -3.14
N GLY A 163 -5.87 10.41 -2.72
CA GLY A 163 -7.26 9.92 -2.79
C GLY A 163 -7.57 8.78 -1.81
N HIS A 164 -8.75 8.21 -1.94
CA HIS A 164 -9.17 7.07 -1.14
C HIS A 164 -8.65 5.75 -1.71
N ILE A 165 -8.57 4.72 -0.86
CA ILE A 165 -8.28 3.36 -1.32
C ILE A 165 -9.46 2.80 -2.11
N VAL A 166 -9.17 1.86 -3.01
CA VAL A 166 -10.16 1.09 -3.78
C VAL A 166 -10.10 -0.34 -3.27
N PRO A 167 -11.14 -0.83 -2.57
CA PRO A 167 -11.15 -2.21 -2.08
C PRO A 167 -11.34 -3.20 -3.24
N ILE A 168 -10.63 -4.34 -3.16
CA ILE A 168 -10.79 -5.43 -4.12
C ILE A 168 -11.68 -6.50 -3.48
N ALA A 169 -12.86 -6.69 -4.06
CA ALA A 169 -13.78 -7.75 -3.65
C ALA A 169 -13.39 -9.09 -4.27
N PHE A 170 -13.66 -10.16 -3.53
CA PHE A 170 -13.65 -11.53 -4.04
C PHE A 170 -15.05 -12.11 -3.83
N PRO A 171 -15.93 -12.04 -4.84
CA PRO A 171 -17.35 -12.26 -4.69
C PRO A 171 -17.74 -13.75 -4.50
N ILE A 172 -16.77 -14.65 -4.59
CA ILE A 172 -17.02 -16.10 -4.50
C ILE A 172 -16.67 -16.59 -3.10
N VAL A 173 -17.64 -17.15 -2.40
CA VAL A 173 -17.37 -17.87 -1.15
C VAL A 173 -16.75 -19.20 -1.53
N SER A 174 -15.44 -19.28 -1.42
CA SER A 174 -14.66 -20.46 -1.72
C SER A 174 -13.86 -20.86 -0.49
N PRO A 175 -13.63 -22.13 -0.23
CA PRO A 175 -12.67 -22.59 0.77
C PRO A 175 -11.28 -21.98 0.58
N ILE A 176 -10.93 -21.65 -0.67
CA ILE A 176 -9.64 -21.03 -1.02
C ILE A 176 -9.51 -19.61 -0.49
N TRP A 177 -10.61 -18.84 -0.47
CA TRP A 177 -10.63 -17.47 0.09
C TRP A 177 -12.02 -17.08 0.59
N PRO A 178 -12.32 -17.34 1.86
CA PRO A 178 -13.69 -17.22 2.39
C PRO A 178 -14.09 -15.80 2.85
N PHE A 179 -13.23 -14.80 2.71
CA PHE A 179 -13.38 -13.52 3.43
C PHE A 179 -14.06 -12.42 2.63
N GLY A 180 -14.31 -12.59 1.33
CA GLY A 180 -14.94 -11.58 0.47
C GLY A 180 -14.09 -10.35 0.14
N ILE A 181 -13.02 -10.09 0.87
CA ILE A 181 -12.04 -9.03 0.60
C ILE A 181 -10.72 -9.68 0.16
N ALA A 182 -10.14 -9.23 -0.97
CA ALA A 182 -8.89 -9.76 -1.49
C ALA A 182 -7.69 -8.80 -1.36
N GLY A 183 -7.93 -7.51 -1.23
CA GLY A 183 -6.86 -6.53 -1.12
C GLY A 183 -7.33 -5.09 -1.30
N LEU A 184 -6.36 -4.19 -1.45
CA LEU A 184 -6.56 -2.76 -1.60
C LEU A 184 -5.70 -2.23 -2.75
N LEU A 185 -6.24 -1.29 -3.51
CA LEU A 185 -5.50 -0.51 -4.49
C LEU A 185 -5.47 0.97 -4.11
N SER A 186 -4.42 1.66 -4.48
CA SER A 186 -4.37 3.12 -4.40
C SER A 186 -5.18 3.73 -5.55
N GLN A 187 -5.93 4.80 -5.29
CA GLN A 187 -6.65 5.53 -6.33
C GLN A 187 -5.70 6.27 -7.28
N ARG A 188 -4.53 6.68 -6.81
CA ARG A 188 -3.47 7.29 -7.62
C ARG A 188 -2.26 6.38 -7.72
N ARG A 189 -1.58 6.41 -8.84
CA ARG A 189 -0.37 5.62 -9.08
C ARG A 189 0.82 6.24 -8.35
N ALA A 190 1.59 5.39 -7.66
CA ALA A 190 2.75 5.85 -6.89
C ALA A 190 3.94 6.29 -7.76
N ASP A 191 4.02 5.80 -9.00
CA ASP A 191 5.04 6.19 -9.98
C ASP A 191 4.72 7.52 -10.69
N LEU A 192 3.50 8.05 -10.51
CA LEU A 192 3.07 9.35 -11.04
C LEU A 192 2.76 10.36 -9.93
N THR A 193 2.91 9.98 -8.67
CA THR A 193 2.64 10.86 -7.52
C THR A 193 3.97 11.22 -6.87
N PRO A 194 4.45 12.49 -6.96
CA PRO A 194 5.69 12.90 -6.32
C PRO A 194 5.59 12.75 -4.80
N ILE A 195 6.47 11.95 -4.23
CA ILE A 195 6.56 11.73 -2.78
C ILE A 195 7.82 12.44 -2.29
N PRO A 196 7.74 13.34 -1.30
CA PRO A 196 8.87 14.20 -0.91
C PRO A 196 10.14 13.43 -0.58
N ASP A 197 10.04 12.38 0.23
CA ASP A 197 11.18 11.59 0.68
C ASP A 197 10.81 10.13 0.96
N ARG A 198 11.81 9.29 1.22
CA ARG A 198 11.62 7.87 1.54
C ARG A 198 10.85 7.65 2.84
N LYS A 199 11.00 8.54 3.83
CA LYS A 199 10.28 8.45 5.10
C LYS A 199 8.78 8.64 4.89
N SER A 200 8.40 9.64 4.13
CA SER A 200 7.00 9.92 3.77
C SER A 200 6.38 8.73 3.03
N LEU A 201 7.10 8.15 2.06
CA LEU A 201 6.69 6.94 1.37
C LEU A 201 6.43 5.79 2.35
N GLY A 202 7.40 5.52 3.24
CA GLY A 202 7.29 4.44 4.22
C GLY A 202 6.08 4.60 5.13
N MET A 203 5.85 5.81 5.65
CA MET A 203 4.71 6.11 6.53
C MET A 203 3.37 5.91 5.80
N ILE A 204 3.22 6.43 4.57
CA ILE A 204 1.99 6.33 3.78
C ILE A 204 1.65 4.87 3.44
N GLU A 205 2.65 4.08 3.06
CA GLU A 205 2.43 2.69 2.66
C GLU A 205 2.27 1.74 3.86
N PHE A 206 2.75 2.11 5.04
CA PHE A 206 2.65 1.30 6.26
C PHE A 206 1.29 1.42 6.97
N VAL A 207 0.70 2.62 7.02
CA VAL A 207 -0.45 2.88 7.92
C VAL A 207 -1.71 2.11 7.55
N ALA A 208 -2.04 1.92 6.27
CA ALA A 208 -3.24 1.21 5.88
C ALA A 208 -3.14 -0.30 6.18
N PRO A 209 -2.09 -1.03 5.77
CA PRO A 209 -1.89 -2.42 6.16
C PRO A 209 -1.87 -2.64 7.67
N LEU A 210 -1.20 -1.76 8.43
CA LEU A 210 -1.15 -1.83 9.87
C LEU A 210 -2.54 -1.64 10.49
N THR A 211 -3.33 -0.69 10.01
CA THR A 211 -4.70 -0.47 10.47
C THR A 211 -5.57 -1.69 10.24
N LEU A 212 -5.48 -2.32 9.06
CA LEU A 212 -6.21 -3.56 8.78
C LEU A 212 -5.78 -4.69 9.71
N PHE A 213 -4.48 -4.87 9.88
CA PHE A 213 -3.91 -5.93 10.70
C PHE A 213 -4.34 -5.79 12.17
N LEU A 214 -4.18 -4.60 12.77
CA LEU A 214 -4.53 -4.37 14.17
C LEU A 214 -6.04 -4.43 14.40
N SER A 215 -6.83 -3.72 13.60
CA SER A 215 -8.29 -3.73 13.72
C SER A 215 -8.86 -5.12 13.46
N GLY A 216 -8.33 -5.83 12.46
CA GLY A 216 -8.68 -7.21 12.17
C GLY A 216 -8.37 -8.14 13.34
N THR A 217 -7.19 -8.01 13.96
CA THR A 217 -6.80 -8.79 15.16
C THR A 217 -7.78 -8.53 16.31
N ILE A 218 -8.07 -7.28 16.63
CA ILE A 218 -9.02 -6.91 17.68
C ILE A 218 -10.42 -7.49 17.40
N LEU A 219 -10.89 -7.33 16.17
CA LEU A 219 -12.20 -7.83 15.76
C LEU A 219 -12.27 -9.37 15.83
N THR A 220 -11.18 -10.06 15.50
CA THR A 220 -11.08 -11.52 15.65
C THR A 220 -11.22 -11.94 17.11
N LEU A 221 -10.48 -11.30 18.01
CA LEU A 221 -10.53 -11.62 19.44
C LEU A 221 -11.94 -11.40 20.02
N ILE A 222 -12.57 -10.27 19.68
CA ILE A 222 -13.96 -9.98 20.09
C ILE A 222 -14.91 -11.03 19.51
N GLY A 223 -14.80 -11.36 18.24
CA GLY A 223 -15.66 -12.34 17.58
C GLY A 223 -15.48 -13.75 18.13
N LEU A 224 -14.25 -14.17 18.46
CA LEU A 224 -13.98 -15.46 19.10
C LEU A 224 -14.58 -15.54 20.51
N SER A 225 -14.66 -14.43 21.25
CA SER A 225 -15.33 -14.42 22.55
C SER A 225 -16.86 -14.65 22.46
N PHE A 226 -17.46 -14.26 21.34
CA PHE A 226 -18.87 -14.54 21.05
C PHE A 226 -19.13 -15.91 20.42
N THR A 227 -18.08 -16.61 20.00
CA THR A 227 -18.20 -17.95 19.42
C THR A 227 -18.49 -18.97 20.51
N SER A 228 -19.49 -19.84 20.29
CA SER A 228 -19.81 -20.93 21.22
C SER A 228 -18.67 -21.95 21.27
N SER A 229 -18.42 -22.56 22.44
CA SER A 229 -17.54 -23.72 22.58
C SER A 229 -18.23 -25.04 22.19
N GLU A 230 -19.56 -25.03 22.10
CA GLU A 230 -20.34 -26.19 21.66
C GLU A 230 -20.48 -26.18 20.15
N PRO A 231 -20.03 -27.26 19.46
CA PRO A 231 -20.12 -27.36 18.01
C PRO A 231 -21.58 -27.44 17.57
N PRO A 232 -22.00 -26.63 16.56
CA PRO A 232 -23.28 -26.87 15.92
C PRO A 232 -23.25 -28.19 15.18
N VAL A 233 -24.43 -28.84 15.00
CA VAL A 233 -24.54 -30.00 14.14
C VAL A 233 -24.38 -29.55 12.70
N LEU A 234 -23.21 -29.77 12.12
CA LEU A 234 -22.92 -29.42 10.73
C LEU A 234 -23.07 -30.61 9.82
N ASN A 235 -23.68 -30.41 8.65
CA ASN A 235 -23.80 -31.43 7.61
C ASN A 235 -22.51 -31.59 6.79
N GLU A 236 -21.56 -30.67 6.91
CA GLU A 236 -20.31 -30.68 6.18
C GLU A 236 -19.10 -30.65 7.16
N VAL A 237 -17.96 -31.13 6.66
CA VAL A 237 -16.70 -31.05 7.42
C VAL A 237 -16.39 -29.59 7.71
N PRO A 238 -16.17 -29.20 8.98
CA PRO A 238 -15.83 -27.83 9.33
C PRO A 238 -14.49 -27.42 8.72
N ILE A 239 -14.42 -26.17 8.22
CA ILE A 239 -13.17 -25.60 7.73
C ILE A 239 -12.45 -25.00 8.93
N ALA A 240 -11.24 -25.46 9.21
CA ALA A 240 -10.39 -24.84 10.22
C ALA A 240 -9.80 -23.53 9.66
N PHE A 241 -10.25 -22.38 10.19
CA PHE A 241 -9.69 -21.09 9.83
C PHE A 241 -8.35 -20.88 10.53
N GLN A 242 -7.30 -20.69 9.75
CA GLN A 242 -6.00 -20.34 10.31
C GLN A 242 -5.98 -18.88 10.73
N ASN A 243 -5.47 -18.65 11.93
CA ASN A 243 -5.18 -17.32 12.43
C ASN A 243 -3.74 -16.93 12.14
N ASN A 244 -3.47 -15.62 12.17
CA ASN A 244 -2.09 -15.19 12.28
C ASN A 244 -1.51 -15.62 13.65
N PRO A 245 -0.17 -15.83 13.75
CA PRO A 245 0.46 -16.30 14.98
C PRO A 245 0.17 -15.42 16.20
N LEU A 246 0.01 -14.11 16.02
CA LEU A 246 -0.31 -13.17 17.09
C LEU A 246 -1.71 -13.43 17.67
N ILE A 247 -2.70 -13.67 16.83
CA ILE A 247 -4.05 -14.04 17.29
C ILE A 247 -4.00 -15.36 18.06
N SER A 248 -3.27 -16.34 17.55
CA SER A 248 -3.14 -17.64 18.24
C SER A 248 -2.54 -17.50 19.63
N ILE A 249 -1.47 -16.70 19.79
CA ILE A 249 -0.84 -16.46 21.09
C ILE A 249 -1.80 -15.73 22.02
N LEU A 250 -2.40 -14.62 21.60
CA LEU A 250 -3.30 -13.83 22.43
C LEU A 250 -4.59 -14.58 22.80
N SER A 251 -5.08 -15.46 21.89
CA SER A 251 -6.30 -16.22 22.13
C SER A 251 -6.09 -17.40 23.05
N LEU A 252 -4.92 -18.02 23.06
CA LEU A 252 -4.59 -19.13 23.96
C LEU A 252 -4.71 -18.73 25.44
N ASP A 253 -4.22 -17.54 25.78
CA ASP A 253 -4.30 -17.03 27.15
C ASP A 253 -5.73 -16.66 27.56
N TRP A 254 -6.58 -16.28 26.62
CA TRP A 254 -7.93 -15.78 26.91
C TRP A 254 -9.02 -16.84 26.74
N ILE A 255 -8.95 -17.68 25.70
CA ILE A 255 -9.97 -18.66 25.32
C ILE A 255 -9.58 -20.07 25.79
N GLY A 256 -8.28 -20.35 25.90
CA GLY A 256 -7.75 -21.63 26.33
C GLY A 256 -7.87 -22.73 25.26
N GLU A 257 -8.09 -23.98 25.71
CA GLU A 257 -8.10 -25.17 24.84
C GLU A 257 -9.25 -25.17 23.81
N ASP A 258 -10.32 -24.42 24.04
CA ASP A 258 -11.47 -24.29 23.14
C ASP A 258 -11.16 -23.53 21.85
N LEU A 259 -10.00 -22.88 21.75
CA LEU A 259 -9.64 -22.07 20.58
C LEU A 259 -9.74 -22.85 19.27
N THR A 260 -9.20 -24.07 19.22
CA THR A 260 -9.21 -24.92 18.02
C THR A 260 -10.63 -25.26 17.59
N ILE A 261 -11.49 -25.46 18.57
CA ILE A 261 -12.91 -25.75 18.34
C ILE A 261 -13.59 -24.49 17.77
N ARG A 262 -13.47 -23.35 18.43
CA ARG A 262 -14.12 -22.08 18.02
C ARG A 262 -13.68 -21.61 16.63
N LEU A 263 -12.46 -21.94 16.21
CA LEU A 263 -11.97 -21.62 14.86
C LEU A 263 -12.63 -22.43 13.73
N GLN A 264 -13.35 -23.47 14.03
CA GLN A 264 -14.08 -24.27 13.04
C GLN A 264 -15.44 -23.66 12.65
N TRP A 265 -16.08 -22.91 13.56
CA TRP A 265 -17.33 -22.15 13.31
C TRP A 265 -17.26 -20.76 13.97
N PRO A 266 -16.32 -19.94 13.53
CA PRO A 266 -16.14 -18.64 14.16
C PRO A 266 -17.37 -17.76 13.96
N HIS A 267 -17.72 -16.97 14.96
CA HIS A 267 -18.70 -15.92 14.82
C HIS A 267 -18.37 -15.02 13.61
N LEU A 268 -19.37 -14.47 12.92
CA LEU A 268 -19.16 -13.67 11.71
C LEU A 268 -18.16 -12.51 11.90
N SER A 269 -18.17 -11.88 13.08
CA SER A 269 -17.18 -10.83 13.41
C SER A 269 -15.77 -11.37 13.53
N ALA A 270 -15.57 -12.61 14.02
CA ALA A 270 -14.25 -13.24 14.04
C ALA A 270 -13.76 -13.54 12.62
N LEU A 271 -14.65 -14.06 11.76
CA LEU A 271 -14.35 -14.32 10.36
C LEU A 271 -13.97 -13.03 9.61
N ALA A 272 -14.71 -11.93 9.84
CA ALA A 272 -14.40 -10.61 9.32
C ALA A 272 -13.02 -10.13 9.77
N GLY A 273 -12.70 -10.30 11.05
CA GLY A 273 -11.41 -9.94 11.64
C GLY A 273 -10.26 -10.76 11.08
N ILE A 274 -10.41 -12.08 10.94
CA ILE A 274 -9.40 -12.97 10.33
C ILE A 274 -9.10 -12.50 8.91
N GLY A 275 -10.14 -12.24 8.09
CA GLY A 275 -9.98 -11.75 6.73
C GLY A 275 -9.21 -10.43 6.64
N LEU A 276 -9.59 -9.44 7.46
CA LEU A 276 -8.92 -8.15 7.52
C LEU A 276 -7.46 -8.27 7.96
N SER A 277 -7.18 -9.07 9.00
CA SER A 277 -5.82 -9.26 9.50
C SER A 277 -4.93 -9.97 8.48
N LEU A 278 -5.44 -10.98 7.78
CA LEU A 278 -4.71 -11.67 6.71
C LEU A 278 -4.41 -10.74 5.53
N VAL A 279 -5.38 -9.94 5.11
CA VAL A 279 -5.16 -8.93 4.05
C VAL A 279 -4.12 -7.92 4.49
N GLY A 280 -4.23 -7.37 5.71
CA GLY A 280 -3.24 -6.44 6.25
C GLY A 280 -1.84 -7.04 6.29
N TRP A 281 -1.70 -8.28 6.75
CA TRP A 281 -0.44 -9.02 6.78
C TRP A 281 0.13 -9.25 5.37
N THR A 282 -0.71 -9.68 4.43
CA THR A 282 -0.30 -9.92 3.05
C THR A 282 0.19 -8.64 2.36
N LEU A 283 -0.47 -7.51 2.62
CA LEU A 283 -0.04 -6.21 2.09
C LEU A 283 1.30 -5.74 2.63
N LEU A 284 1.74 -6.22 3.82
CA LEU A 284 3.06 -5.92 4.39
C LEU A 284 4.17 -6.82 3.83
N LEU A 285 3.84 -7.86 3.07
CA LEU A 285 4.86 -8.67 2.42
C LEU A 285 5.63 -7.85 1.39
N PRO A 286 6.97 -8.00 1.33
CA PRO A 286 7.80 -7.30 0.37
C PRO A 286 7.70 -7.93 -1.04
N ILE A 287 6.46 -8.02 -1.55
CA ILE A 287 6.15 -8.48 -2.91
C ILE A 287 6.07 -7.26 -3.82
N PRO A 288 6.76 -7.26 -4.98
CA PRO A 288 6.79 -6.15 -5.92
C PRO A 288 5.39 -5.64 -6.29
N GLY A 289 5.18 -4.34 -6.08
CA GLY A 289 3.89 -3.67 -6.31
C GLY A 289 2.97 -3.58 -5.08
N LEU A 290 3.24 -4.32 -4.00
CA LEU A 290 2.51 -4.18 -2.74
C LEU A 290 3.09 -3.06 -1.84
N PRO A 291 2.30 -2.55 -0.88
CA PRO A 291 2.78 -1.59 0.11
C PRO A 291 4.05 -2.03 0.86
N GLY A 292 4.17 -3.32 1.19
CA GLY A 292 5.34 -3.88 1.88
C GLY A 292 6.64 -3.78 1.07
N ASP A 293 6.57 -3.87 -0.26
CA ASP A 293 7.73 -3.66 -1.13
C ASP A 293 8.18 -2.19 -1.13
N ARG A 294 7.22 -1.26 -1.18
CA ARG A 294 7.51 0.18 -1.09
C ARG A 294 8.01 0.59 0.29
N LEU A 295 7.51 -0.06 1.34
CA LEU A 295 8.03 0.11 2.70
C LEU A 295 9.49 -0.37 2.76
N LEU A 296 9.81 -1.52 2.17
CA LEU A 296 11.18 -2.01 2.09
C LEU A 296 12.07 -1.05 1.29
N TYR A 297 11.58 -0.55 0.14
CA TYR A 297 12.25 0.49 -0.64
C TYR A 297 12.57 1.73 0.21
N SER A 298 11.62 2.16 1.04
CA SER A 298 11.82 3.33 1.90
C SER A 298 12.92 3.12 2.96
N ILE A 299 13.08 1.88 3.43
CA ILE A 299 14.08 1.52 4.45
C ILE A 299 15.47 1.34 3.84
N ILE A 300 15.60 0.49 2.84
CA ILE A 300 16.92 0.08 2.33
C ILE A 300 17.43 0.94 1.15
N GLY A 301 16.54 1.70 0.50
CA GLY A 301 16.84 2.56 -0.64
C GLY A 301 16.94 1.82 -1.99
N PRO A 302 16.82 2.58 -3.12
CA PRO A 302 16.72 2.00 -4.46
C PRO A 302 18.00 1.28 -4.89
N ARG A 303 19.18 1.83 -4.56
CA ARG A 303 20.47 1.24 -4.94
C ARG A 303 20.69 -0.16 -4.37
N LYS A 304 20.29 -0.34 -3.10
CA LYS A 304 20.39 -1.65 -2.47
C LYS A 304 19.30 -2.59 -2.99
N MET A 305 18.10 -2.06 -3.27
CA MET A 305 17.02 -2.87 -3.86
C MET A 305 17.33 -3.32 -5.29
N SER A 306 18.07 -2.56 -6.08
CA SER A 306 18.47 -2.96 -7.43
C SER A 306 19.66 -3.92 -7.46
N ASN A 307 20.38 -4.11 -6.34
CA ASN A 307 21.51 -5.03 -6.25
C ASN A 307 21.03 -6.50 -6.19
N PRO A 308 21.39 -7.36 -7.16
CA PRO A 308 20.99 -8.79 -7.17
C PRO A 308 21.36 -9.54 -5.90
N GLU A 309 22.50 -9.22 -5.28
CA GLU A 309 22.95 -9.85 -4.02
C GLU A 309 21.97 -9.60 -2.86
N GLN A 310 21.27 -8.47 -2.85
CA GLN A 310 20.31 -8.12 -1.82
C GLN A 310 18.87 -8.54 -2.18
N GLN A 311 18.56 -8.71 -3.44
CA GLN A 311 17.25 -9.20 -3.88
C GLN A 311 17.01 -10.65 -3.46
N THR A 312 18.04 -11.50 -3.50
CA THR A 312 17.93 -12.92 -3.13
C THR A 312 17.52 -13.14 -1.67
N PRO A 313 18.17 -12.54 -0.66
CA PRO A 313 17.73 -12.68 0.73
C PRO A 313 16.30 -12.14 0.97
N VAL A 314 15.95 -11.03 0.33
CA VAL A 314 14.59 -10.47 0.42
C VAL A 314 13.58 -11.44 -0.20
N PHE A 315 13.88 -12.04 -1.33
CA PHE A 315 13.03 -13.05 -1.96
C PHE A 315 12.84 -14.28 -1.05
N ILE A 316 13.92 -14.80 -0.47
CA ILE A 316 13.87 -15.96 0.45
C ILE A 316 13.03 -15.62 1.69
N ALA A 317 13.25 -14.44 2.29
CA ALA A 317 12.46 -13.98 3.42
C ALA A 317 10.97 -13.81 3.08
N THR A 318 10.68 -13.26 1.89
CA THR A 318 9.30 -13.15 1.39
C THR A 318 8.64 -14.50 1.22
N LEU A 319 9.36 -15.45 0.59
CA LEU A 319 8.86 -16.80 0.38
C LEU A 319 8.62 -17.52 1.71
N ALA A 320 9.54 -17.40 2.66
CA ALA A 320 9.36 -17.95 4.00
C ALA A 320 8.14 -17.37 4.71
N ALA A 321 7.92 -16.05 4.61
CA ALA A 321 6.73 -15.40 5.17
C ALA A 321 5.43 -15.86 4.50
N VAL A 322 5.41 -16.02 3.18
CA VAL A 322 4.26 -16.59 2.43
C VAL A 322 3.98 -18.02 2.89
N VAL A 323 5.02 -18.84 3.04
CA VAL A 323 4.88 -20.21 3.55
C VAL A 323 4.29 -20.20 4.96
N LEU A 324 4.81 -19.37 5.87
CA LEU A 324 4.29 -19.29 7.25
C LEU A 324 2.82 -18.86 7.32
N ILE A 325 2.36 -18.03 6.38
CA ILE A 325 0.97 -17.59 6.32
C ILE A 325 0.04 -18.71 5.78
N PHE A 326 0.47 -19.48 4.79
CA PHE A 326 -0.42 -20.32 4.00
C PHE A 326 -0.15 -21.84 4.06
N VAL A 327 0.95 -22.28 4.70
CA VAL A 327 1.38 -23.71 4.63
C VAL A 327 0.42 -24.68 5.27
N ASN A 328 -0.27 -24.29 6.33
CA ASN A 328 -1.13 -25.18 7.12
C ASN A 328 -2.63 -24.95 6.86
N THR A 329 -3.00 -24.40 5.70
CA THR A 329 -4.36 -24.02 5.41
C THR A 329 -4.84 -24.64 4.10
N GLU A 330 -6.15 -24.69 3.95
CA GLU A 330 -6.78 -24.96 2.66
C GLU A 330 -6.47 -23.86 1.62
N TYR A 331 -5.76 -22.82 2.02
CA TYR A 331 -5.30 -21.69 1.19
C TYR A 331 -3.98 -21.96 0.46
N TRP A 332 -3.52 -23.22 0.39
CA TRP A 332 -2.28 -23.58 -0.29
C TRP A 332 -2.14 -23.02 -1.73
N PRO A 333 -3.21 -22.79 -2.53
CA PRO A 333 -3.06 -22.16 -3.83
C PRO A 333 -2.44 -20.76 -3.75
N TRP A 334 -2.63 -20.07 -2.62
CA TRP A 334 -2.03 -18.76 -2.36
C TRP A 334 -0.51 -18.81 -2.16
N LEU A 335 0.02 -19.95 -1.70
CA LEU A 335 1.46 -20.21 -1.70
C LEU A 335 2.05 -20.08 -3.10
N LEU A 336 1.41 -20.71 -4.08
CA LEU A 336 1.88 -20.67 -5.47
C LEU A 336 1.75 -19.25 -6.03
N ILE A 337 0.62 -18.59 -5.82
CA ILE A 337 0.38 -17.21 -6.25
C ILE A 337 1.39 -16.26 -5.59
N GLY A 338 1.60 -16.39 -4.28
CA GLY A 338 2.57 -15.59 -3.54
C GLY A 338 4.01 -15.81 -4.00
N ALA A 339 4.39 -17.06 -4.29
CA ALA A 339 5.70 -17.39 -4.84
C ALA A 339 5.92 -16.79 -6.24
N ILE A 340 4.94 -16.92 -7.14
CA ILE A 340 4.98 -16.32 -8.47
C ILE A 340 5.06 -14.78 -8.37
N ALA A 341 4.26 -14.18 -7.49
CA ALA A 341 4.30 -12.74 -7.27
C ALA A 341 5.66 -12.27 -6.73
N ALA A 342 6.27 -13.03 -5.79
CA ALA A 342 7.60 -12.74 -5.26
C ALA A 342 8.69 -12.87 -6.33
N MET A 343 8.56 -13.80 -7.29
CA MET A 343 9.51 -13.97 -8.42
C MET A 343 9.58 -12.72 -9.31
N ARG A 344 8.55 -11.87 -9.36
CA ARG A 344 8.56 -10.60 -10.11
C ARG A 344 9.69 -9.67 -9.67
N ARG A 345 10.28 -9.90 -8.50
CA ARG A 345 11.46 -9.17 -8.02
C ARG A 345 12.68 -9.31 -8.94
N PHE A 346 12.82 -10.44 -9.62
CA PHE A 346 13.90 -10.66 -10.58
C PHE A 346 13.61 -10.11 -11.98
N SER A 347 12.44 -9.50 -12.18
CA SER A 347 12.02 -8.85 -13.42
C SER A 347 11.59 -7.40 -13.14
N PRO A 348 12.52 -6.51 -12.77
CA PRO A 348 12.21 -5.15 -12.30
C PRO A 348 11.49 -4.28 -13.35
N GLU A 349 11.64 -4.58 -14.63
CA GLU A 349 11.00 -3.84 -15.73
C GLU A 349 9.47 -3.83 -15.65
N ASN A 350 8.87 -4.79 -14.92
CA ASN A 350 7.42 -4.98 -14.85
C ASN A 350 6.77 -4.29 -13.63
N THR A 351 7.55 -3.68 -12.74
CA THR A 351 7.01 -2.99 -11.57
C THR A 351 7.51 -1.55 -11.53
N PRO A 352 6.62 -0.58 -11.74
CA PRO A 352 7.00 0.83 -11.68
C PRO A 352 7.48 1.19 -10.28
N SER A 353 8.66 1.79 -10.20
CA SER A 353 9.21 2.31 -8.95
C SER A 353 8.39 3.50 -8.46
N PRO A 354 8.20 3.68 -7.15
CA PRO A 354 7.57 4.88 -6.62
C PRO A 354 8.39 6.12 -6.96
N LEU A 355 7.70 7.21 -7.29
CA LEU A 355 8.36 8.49 -7.59
C LEU A 355 8.69 9.21 -6.27
N VAL A 356 9.93 9.06 -5.81
CA VAL A 356 10.44 9.72 -4.62
C VAL A 356 11.35 10.86 -5.03
N VAL A 357 11.05 12.07 -4.56
CA VAL A 357 11.74 13.32 -4.95
C VAL A 357 13.14 13.39 -4.32
N ASP A 358 13.23 13.11 -3.03
CA ASP A 358 14.50 13.06 -2.29
C ASP A 358 14.80 11.62 -1.84
N VAL A 359 15.46 10.87 -2.69
CA VAL A 359 15.85 9.49 -2.39
C VAL A 359 17.05 9.44 -1.44
N ALA A 360 17.89 10.48 -1.40
CA ALA A 360 19.04 10.55 -0.52
C ALA A 360 18.63 10.64 0.96
N LYS A 361 17.45 11.21 1.27
CA LYS A 361 16.91 11.31 2.62
C LYS A 361 16.20 10.03 3.06
N GLY A 362 16.90 9.23 3.87
CA GLY A 362 16.38 7.97 4.42
C GLY A 362 15.59 8.12 5.72
N ILE A 363 15.07 6.96 6.23
CA ILE A 363 14.34 6.92 7.51
C ILE A 363 15.27 7.18 8.71
N SER A 364 16.56 6.88 8.56
CA SER A 364 17.56 6.91 9.63
C SER A 364 18.39 8.20 9.68
N ASN A 365 18.06 9.21 8.91
CA ASN A 365 18.76 10.49 8.90
C ASN A 365 17.94 11.56 9.60
#